data_8e31b44a8238686c152d3b2b76ac8bf8
#
_entry.id   8e31b44a8238686c152d3b2b76ac8bf8
#
_cell.length_a   1.000
_cell.length_b   1.000
_cell.length_c   1.000
_cell.angle_alpha   90.00
_cell.angle_beta   90.00
_cell.angle_gamma   90.00
#
_symmetry.space_group_name_H-M   'P 1'
#
loop_
_entity.id
_entity.type
_entity.pdbx_description
1 polymer ?
#
loop_
_entity_poly.entity_id
_entity_poly.type
_entity_poly.pdbx_seq_one_letter_code
_entity_poly.pdbx_strand_id
1 'polypeptide(L)'
;MPEGPEIRRAADRIADVLVGRQIERVSFAFAELQPFEKQLRGSVVDAVDTRGKAMLTRFDNDLTLYSHNQLYGRWFTVKRGDLPETRRSLRVALHTNAHSALLYSASDIDVLTAGQLQSHPFLARLGPDVLDEGLLAETIVQRLGQQRFMRRSLAALYLDQSFLAGLGNYLRSEILFGAGLHPKLRPVGIRVPLLY
;
A
#
# COMPACT_ATOMS: atom_id res chain seq x y z
N MET A 1 7.62 -1.25 10.44
CA MET A 1 7.16 -1.03 9.05
C MET A 1 5.65 -1.01 9.10
N PRO A 2 4.96 -0.01 8.57
CA PRO A 2 3.51 -0.02 8.51
C PRO A 2 3.02 -1.19 7.63
N GLU A 3 1.91 -1.79 8.03
CA GLU A 3 1.28 -2.91 7.36
C GLU A 3 0.01 -2.43 6.63
N GLY A 4 -0.72 -3.31 5.96
CA GLY A 4 -1.90 -2.97 5.16
C GLY A 4 -2.88 -2.02 5.86
N PRO A 5 -3.35 -2.33 7.08
CA PRO A 5 -4.32 -1.49 7.79
C PRO A 5 -3.80 -0.07 8.12
N GLU A 6 -2.50 0.08 8.43
CA GLU A 6 -1.92 1.41 8.67
C GLU A 6 -1.81 2.21 7.38
N ILE A 7 -1.47 1.54 6.25
CA ILE A 7 -1.43 2.19 4.93
C ILE A 7 -2.84 2.59 4.51
N ARG A 8 -3.85 1.74 4.71
CA ARG A 8 -5.25 2.05 4.40
C ARG A 8 -5.73 3.26 5.21
N ARG A 9 -5.52 3.28 6.52
CA ARG A 9 -5.87 4.46 7.35
C ARG A 9 -5.15 5.74 6.92
N ALA A 10 -3.93 5.62 6.42
CA ALA A 10 -3.23 6.79 5.87
C ALA A 10 -3.85 7.22 4.53
N ALA A 11 -4.21 6.28 3.66
CA ALA A 11 -4.89 6.55 2.39
C ALA A 11 -6.24 7.23 2.61
N ASP A 12 -7.04 6.74 3.56
CA ASP A 12 -8.34 7.34 3.90
C ASP A 12 -8.19 8.83 4.31
N ARG A 13 -7.21 9.14 5.20
CA ARG A 13 -6.94 10.53 5.58
C ARG A 13 -6.46 11.41 4.43
N ILE A 14 -5.72 10.84 3.47
CA ILE A 14 -5.28 11.57 2.28
C ILE A 14 -6.47 11.76 1.32
N ALA A 15 -7.31 10.74 1.16
CA ALA A 15 -8.53 10.83 0.38
C ALA A 15 -9.44 11.96 0.86
N ASP A 16 -9.65 12.10 2.17
CA ASP A 16 -10.46 13.16 2.79
C ASP A 16 -10.02 14.57 2.38
N VAL A 17 -8.74 14.78 2.12
CA VAL A 17 -8.18 16.11 1.80
C VAL A 17 -7.85 16.31 0.33
N LEU A 18 -7.77 15.25 -0.49
CA LEU A 18 -7.39 15.36 -1.91
C LEU A 18 -8.48 14.96 -2.89
N VAL A 19 -9.32 13.95 -2.60
CA VAL A 19 -10.29 13.42 -3.57
C VAL A 19 -11.32 14.48 -3.95
N GLY A 20 -11.59 14.59 -5.25
CA GLY A 20 -12.46 15.60 -5.85
C GLY A 20 -11.89 17.02 -5.85
N ARG A 21 -10.60 17.18 -5.48
CA ARG A 21 -9.95 18.52 -5.43
C ARG A 21 -8.85 18.62 -6.46
N GLN A 22 -8.73 19.82 -7.03
CA GLN A 22 -7.67 20.15 -7.96
C GLN A 22 -6.35 20.34 -7.22
N ILE A 23 -5.29 19.81 -7.78
CA ILE A 23 -3.92 19.99 -7.29
C ILE A 23 -3.36 21.31 -7.84
N GLU A 24 -3.14 22.29 -6.97
CA GLU A 24 -2.59 23.59 -7.35
C GLU A 24 -1.05 23.57 -7.49
N ARG A 25 -0.41 22.78 -6.64
CA ARG A 25 1.05 22.65 -6.64
C ARG A 25 1.47 21.24 -6.27
N VAL A 26 2.47 20.75 -7.00
CA VAL A 26 3.17 19.49 -6.72
C VAL A 26 4.66 19.79 -6.52
N SER A 27 5.31 19.02 -5.66
CA SER A 27 6.76 19.04 -5.54
C SER A 27 7.29 17.65 -5.28
N PHE A 28 8.35 17.28 -6.01
CA PHE A 28 9.08 16.04 -5.83
C PHE A 28 10.54 16.33 -5.48
N ALA A 29 11.07 15.63 -4.47
CA ALA A 29 12.48 15.73 -4.10
C ALA A 29 13.41 14.98 -5.07
N PHE A 30 12.90 13.95 -5.76
CA PHE A 30 13.67 13.16 -6.72
C PHE A 30 13.64 13.79 -8.11
N ALA A 31 14.81 13.99 -8.71
CA ALA A 31 14.95 14.68 -9.99
C ALA A 31 14.17 14.00 -11.13
N GLU A 32 14.13 12.67 -11.12
CA GLU A 32 13.41 11.86 -12.12
C GLU A 32 11.89 12.05 -12.07
N LEU A 33 11.34 12.50 -10.93
CA LEU A 33 9.89 12.75 -10.77
C LEU A 33 9.51 14.20 -11.05
N GLN A 34 10.45 15.15 -11.02
CA GLN A 34 10.17 16.57 -11.22
C GLN A 34 9.45 16.90 -12.54
N PRO A 35 9.71 16.22 -13.68
CA PRO A 35 8.96 16.46 -14.91
C PRO A 35 7.44 16.26 -14.77
N PHE A 36 7.00 15.40 -13.84
CA PHE A 36 5.59 15.14 -13.59
C PHE A 36 4.89 16.25 -12.79
N GLU A 37 5.64 17.16 -12.15
CA GLU A 37 5.05 18.28 -11.40
C GLU A 37 4.12 19.13 -12.28
N LYS A 38 4.54 19.38 -13.53
CA LYS A 38 3.73 20.12 -14.50
C LYS A 38 2.51 19.33 -14.96
N GLN A 39 2.64 18.02 -15.10
CA GLN A 39 1.56 17.15 -15.58
C GLN A 39 0.47 16.94 -14.52
N LEU A 40 0.87 16.90 -13.24
CA LEU A 40 -0.06 16.72 -12.12
C LEU A 40 -0.65 18.03 -11.61
N ARG A 41 -0.02 19.16 -11.92
CA ARG A 41 -0.56 20.48 -11.58
C ARG A 41 -1.81 20.76 -12.41
N GLY A 42 -2.91 21.08 -11.75
CA GLY A 42 -4.21 21.35 -12.35
C GLY A 42 -5.10 20.12 -12.49
N SER A 43 -4.58 18.91 -12.33
CA SER A 43 -5.40 17.68 -12.34
C SER A 43 -6.18 17.53 -11.03
N VAL A 44 -7.26 16.77 -11.09
CA VAL A 44 -8.11 16.41 -9.95
C VAL A 44 -7.72 15.02 -9.46
N VAL A 45 -7.73 14.81 -8.15
CA VAL A 45 -7.54 13.47 -7.57
C VAL A 45 -8.87 12.73 -7.60
N ASP A 46 -8.92 11.62 -8.33
CA ASP A 46 -10.11 10.78 -8.45
C ASP A 46 -10.25 9.81 -7.27
N ALA A 47 -9.15 9.21 -6.85
CA ALA A 47 -9.15 8.23 -5.76
C ALA A 47 -7.79 8.13 -5.08
N VAL A 48 -7.79 7.67 -3.82
CA VAL A 48 -6.60 7.24 -3.10
C VAL A 48 -6.85 5.82 -2.61
N ASP A 49 -6.24 4.86 -3.29
CA ASP A 49 -6.40 3.43 -3.04
C ASP A 49 -5.18 2.84 -2.38
N THR A 50 -5.33 1.61 -1.87
CA THR A 50 -4.20 0.81 -1.40
C THR A 50 -4.16 -0.54 -2.13
N ARG A 51 -2.95 -1.07 -2.30
CA ARG A 51 -2.75 -2.43 -2.77
C ARG A 51 -1.57 -3.06 -2.03
N GLY A 52 -1.88 -3.97 -1.13
CA GLY A 52 -0.92 -4.48 -0.16
C GLY A 52 -0.44 -3.36 0.77
N LYS A 53 0.85 -3.04 0.67
CA LYS A 53 1.48 -1.96 1.45
C LYS A 53 1.81 -0.73 0.60
N ALA A 54 1.36 -0.69 -0.63
CA ALA A 54 1.48 0.47 -1.52
C ALA A 54 0.24 1.35 -1.45
N MET A 55 0.42 2.64 -1.67
CA MET A 55 -0.64 3.64 -1.83
C MET A 55 -0.62 4.14 -3.26
N LEU A 56 -1.81 4.29 -3.85
CA LEU A 56 -2.04 4.69 -5.23
C LEU A 56 -2.94 5.92 -5.24
N THR A 57 -2.39 7.09 -5.54
CA THR A 57 -3.17 8.32 -5.74
C THR A 57 -3.43 8.47 -7.23
N ARG A 58 -4.69 8.36 -7.65
CA ARG A 58 -5.13 8.39 -9.04
C ARG A 58 -5.59 9.79 -9.41
N PHE A 59 -5.23 10.22 -10.62
CA PHE A 59 -5.58 11.53 -11.15
C PHE A 59 -6.44 11.39 -12.40
N ASP A 60 -7.25 12.40 -12.69
CA ASP A 60 -8.15 12.50 -13.85
C ASP A 60 -7.43 12.52 -15.21
N ASN A 61 -6.12 12.65 -15.22
CA ASN A 61 -5.26 12.62 -16.40
C ASN A 61 -4.58 11.25 -16.66
N ASP A 62 -5.15 10.15 -16.14
CA ASP A 62 -4.66 8.77 -16.26
C ASP A 62 -3.30 8.49 -15.62
N LEU A 63 -2.76 9.44 -14.86
CA LEU A 63 -1.56 9.21 -14.07
C LEU A 63 -1.90 8.70 -12.66
N THR A 64 -1.03 7.88 -12.12
CA THR A 64 -1.12 7.39 -10.74
C THR A 64 0.21 7.63 -10.02
N LEU A 65 0.19 8.34 -8.91
CA LEU A 65 1.31 8.40 -8.00
C LEU A 65 1.31 7.14 -7.15
N TYR A 66 2.28 6.28 -7.37
CA TYR A 66 2.59 5.13 -6.54
C TYR A 66 3.52 5.56 -5.41
N SER A 67 3.27 5.11 -4.20
CA SER A 67 4.22 5.24 -3.10
C SER A 67 4.20 4.02 -2.18
N HIS A 68 5.38 3.60 -1.74
CA HIS A 68 5.53 2.56 -0.74
C HIS A 68 6.34 3.10 0.44
N ASN A 69 5.73 3.10 1.63
CA ASN A 69 6.35 3.73 2.80
C ASN A 69 7.62 3.02 3.28
N GLN A 70 7.80 1.75 2.89
CA GLN A 70 8.89 0.92 3.36
C GLN A 70 9.03 0.98 4.89
N LEU A 71 10.22 1.27 5.42
CA LEU A 71 10.45 1.33 6.87
C LEU A 71 10.22 2.73 7.46
N TYR A 72 10.54 3.77 6.70
CA TYR A 72 10.63 5.14 7.23
C TYR A 72 9.63 6.11 6.62
N GLY A 73 9.00 5.77 5.50
CA GLY A 73 8.04 6.63 4.83
C GLY A 73 6.83 6.94 5.72
N ARG A 74 6.38 8.19 5.69
CA ARG A 74 5.18 8.63 6.41
C ARG A 74 4.47 9.74 5.68
N TRP A 75 3.18 9.56 5.48
CA TRP A 75 2.29 10.60 5.00
C TRP A 75 1.73 11.45 6.15
N PHE A 76 1.63 12.73 5.89
CA PHE A 76 0.96 13.72 6.75
C PHE A 76 -0.06 14.49 5.93
N THR A 77 -1.18 14.83 6.57
CA THR A 77 -2.17 15.78 6.04
C THR A 77 -2.19 16.99 6.96
N VAL A 78 -2.05 18.17 6.38
CA VAL A 78 -2.02 19.45 7.13
C VAL A 78 -2.83 20.51 6.37
N LYS A 79 -3.19 21.60 7.02
CA LYS A 79 -3.76 22.78 6.32
C LYS A 79 -2.74 23.35 5.34
N ARG A 80 -3.21 23.99 4.29
CA ARG A 80 -2.35 24.65 3.32
C ARG A 80 -1.44 25.67 4.00
N GLY A 81 -0.14 25.55 3.79
CA GLY A 81 0.88 26.41 4.39
C GLY A 81 1.49 25.89 5.69
N ASP A 82 0.82 24.96 6.37
CA ASP A 82 1.39 24.33 7.56
C ASP A 82 2.39 23.24 7.21
N LEU A 83 3.31 22.97 8.14
CA LEU A 83 4.27 21.87 8.07
C LEU A 83 4.17 21.00 9.31
N PRO A 84 4.28 19.68 9.21
CA PRO A 84 4.32 18.80 10.36
C PRO A 84 5.64 18.96 11.12
N GLU A 85 5.59 18.83 12.44
CA GLU A 85 6.79 18.75 13.28
C GLU A 85 7.49 17.41 13.01
N THR A 86 8.54 17.42 12.21
CA THR A 86 9.31 16.23 11.88
C THR A 86 10.73 16.57 11.44
N ARG A 87 11.68 15.66 11.76
CA ARG A 87 13.07 15.72 11.27
C ARG A 87 13.28 14.93 9.99
N ARG A 88 12.20 14.41 9.40
CA ARG A 88 12.24 13.59 8.18
C ARG A 88 12.42 14.46 6.94
N SER A 89 12.97 13.91 5.86
CA SER A 89 13.12 14.60 4.58
C SER A 89 11.83 14.51 3.77
N LEU A 90 11.30 15.64 3.33
CA LEU A 90 10.16 15.71 2.42
C LEU A 90 10.52 15.06 1.08
N ARG A 91 9.62 14.25 0.53
CA ARG A 91 9.79 13.55 -0.74
C ARG A 91 8.73 13.94 -1.77
N VAL A 92 7.48 14.03 -1.34
CA VAL A 92 6.36 14.45 -2.18
C VAL A 92 5.52 15.46 -1.43
N ALA A 93 5.09 16.50 -2.11
CA ALA A 93 4.07 17.43 -1.61
C ALA A 93 2.99 17.61 -2.68
N LEU A 94 1.75 17.31 -2.30
CA LEU A 94 0.55 17.57 -3.09
C LEU A 94 -0.27 18.62 -2.36
N HIS A 95 -0.55 19.72 -3.01
CA HIS A 95 -1.23 20.85 -2.42
C HIS A 95 -2.53 21.16 -3.15
N THR A 96 -3.63 21.19 -2.44
CA THR A 96 -4.92 21.78 -2.87
C THR A 96 -4.99 23.25 -2.42
N ASN A 97 -6.12 23.91 -2.65
CA ASN A 97 -6.36 25.25 -2.13
C ASN A 97 -6.41 25.33 -0.58
N ALA A 98 -6.85 24.26 0.08
CA ALA A 98 -7.09 24.24 1.54
C ALA A 98 -6.12 23.34 2.33
N HIS A 99 -5.60 22.28 1.73
CA HIS A 99 -4.82 21.27 2.43
C HIS A 99 -3.56 20.86 1.65
N SER A 100 -2.67 20.20 2.37
CA SER A 100 -1.46 19.58 1.81
C SER A 100 -1.35 18.14 2.28
N ALA A 101 -1.07 17.21 1.35
CA ALA A 101 -0.62 15.86 1.65
C ALA A 101 0.89 15.77 1.38
N LEU A 102 1.64 15.37 2.41
CA LEU A 102 3.09 15.44 2.43
C LEU A 102 3.68 14.08 2.77
N LEU A 103 4.50 13.52 1.87
CA LEU A 103 5.22 12.26 2.09
C LEU A 103 6.66 12.53 2.49
N TYR A 104 7.06 11.98 3.61
CA TYR A 104 8.43 12.08 4.12
C TYR A 104 9.13 10.73 4.13
N SER A 105 10.44 10.75 3.90
CA SER A 105 11.39 9.62 4.06
C SER A 105 11.05 8.32 3.32
N ALA A 106 10.15 8.35 2.35
CA ALA A 106 9.96 7.25 1.40
C ALA A 106 10.99 7.36 0.27
N SER A 107 11.38 6.23 -0.30
CA SER A 107 12.31 6.16 -1.43
C SER A 107 11.77 5.36 -2.61
N ASP A 108 10.63 4.70 -2.44
CA ASP A 108 9.96 3.89 -3.45
C ASP A 108 8.70 4.65 -3.89
N ILE A 109 8.88 5.51 -4.89
CA ILE A 109 7.89 6.48 -5.37
C ILE A 109 8.00 6.54 -6.89
N ASP A 110 6.88 6.38 -7.59
CA ASP A 110 6.79 6.48 -9.05
C ASP A 110 5.53 7.25 -9.47
N VAL A 111 5.57 7.87 -10.64
CA VAL A 111 4.37 8.37 -11.34
C VAL A 111 4.19 7.52 -12.59
N LEU A 112 3.07 6.81 -12.68
CA LEU A 112 2.85 5.72 -13.60
C LEU A 112 1.59 5.95 -14.44
N THR A 113 1.64 5.58 -15.72
CA THR A 113 0.45 5.39 -16.54
C THR A 113 -0.26 4.08 -16.17
N ALA A 114 -1.49 3.87 -16.64
CA ALA A 114 -2.24 2.64 -16.40
C ALA A 114 -1.50 1.38 -16.84
N GLY A 115 -0.81 1.41 -18.00
CA GLY A 115 -0.02 0.28 -18.49
C GLY A 115 1.22 0.00 -17.63
N GLN A 116 1.92 1.04 -17.20
CA GLN A 116 3.06 0.91 -16.31
C GLN A 116 2.66 0.39 -14.93
N LEU A 117 1.48 0.81 -14.43
CA LEU A 117 0.94 0.35 -13.15
C LEU A 117 0.67 -1.16 -13.17
N GLN A 118 0.12 -1.70 -14.28
CA GLN A 118 -0.13 -3.13 -14.43
C GLN A 118 1.16 -3.95 -14.43
N SER A 119 2.22 -3.44 -15.04
CA SER A 119 3.52 -4.11 -15.16
C SER A 119 4.50 -3.76 -14.03
N HIS A 120 4.08 -2.93 -13.06
CA HIS A 120 4.95 -2.49 -11.97
C HIS A 120 5.48 -3.70 -11.16
N PRO A 121 6.82 -3.83 -10.97
CA PRO A 121 7.43 -5.07 -10.44
C PRO A 121 6.91 -5.48 -9.06
N PHE A 122 6.58 -4.53 -8.20
CA PHE A 122 5.99 -4.82 -6.90
C PHE A 122 4.53 -5.25 -7.03
N LEU A 123 3.70 -4.47 -7.75
CA LEU A 123 2.25 -4.68 -7.83
C LEU A 123 1.89 -5.96 -8.61
N ALA A 124 2.63 -6.27 -9.69
CA ALA A 124 2.36 -7.41 -10.55
C ALA A 124 2.51 -8.77 -9.86
N ARG A 125 3.32 -8.86 -8.80
CA ARG A 125 3.54 -10.12 -8.05
C ARG A 125 2.75 -10.23 -6.76
N LEU A 126 1.91 -9.24 -6.41
CA LEU A 126 1.08 -9.31 -5.21
C LEU A 126 0.05 -10.43 -5.33
N GLY A 127 -0.12 -11.17 -4.24
CA GLY A 127 -1.25 -12.05 -4.03
C GLY A 127 -2.53 -11.25 -3.72
N PRO A 128 -3.63 -11.95 -3.36
CA PRO A 128 -4.84 -11.32 -2.87
C PRO A 128 -4.54 -10.38 -1.70
N ASP A 129 -5.18 -9.21 -1.69
CA ASP A 129 -5.05 -8.26 -0.58
C ASP A 129 -5.92 -8.70 0.59
N VAL A 130 -5.35 -8.72 1.79
CA VAL A 130 -6.09 -9.11 3.01
C VAL A 130 -7.16 -8.09 3.43
N LEU A 131 -7.12 -6.88 2.85
CA LEU A 131 -8.13 -5.86 3.07
C LEU A 131 -9.21 -5.82 1.97
N ASP A 132 -9.13 -6.72 1.00
CA ASP A 132 -10.18 -6.87 -0.01
C ASP A 132 -11.39 -7.57 0.61
N GLU A 133 -12.52 -6.88 0.70
CA GLU A 133 -13.79 -7.40 1.24
C GLU A 133 -14.31 -8.60 0.44
N GLY A 134 -13.91 -8.75 -0.82
CA GLY A 134 -14.22 -9.91 -1.66
C GLY A 134 -13.32 -11.12 -1.44
N LEU A 135 -12.29 -11.03 -0.59
CA LEU A 135 -11.38 -12.15 -0.33
C LEU A 135 -12.05 -13.22 0.52
N LEU A 136 -12.35 -14.35 -0.09
CA LEU A 136 -12.95 -15.50 0.59
C LEU A 136 -11.90 -16.38 1.28
N ALA A 137 -12.29 -16.99 2.40
CA ALA A 137 -11.44 -17.94 3.14
C ALA A 137 -11.01 -19.13 2.27
N GLU A 138 -11.89 -19.61 1.40
CA GLU A 138 -11.65 -20.69 0.44
C GLU A 138 -10.50 -20.36 -0.51
N THR A 139 -10.39 -19.11 -0.93
CA THR A 139 -9.25 -18.63 -1.77
C THR A 139 -7.92 -18.79 -1.02
N ILE A 140 -7.89 -18.47 0.26
CA ILE A 140 -6.69 -18.64 1.09
C ILE A 140 -6.34 -20.12 1.25
N VAL A 141 -7.35 -20.97 1.53
CA VAL A 141 -7.17 -22.43 1.67
C VAL A 141 -6.64 -23.04 0.37
N GLN A 142 -7.21 -22.67 -0.79
CA GLN A 142 -6.72 -23.13 -2.11
C GLN A 142 -5.28 -22.71 -2.34
N ARG A 143 -4.89 -21.50 -1.94
CA ARG A 143 -3.51 -21.03 -2.06
C ARG A 143 -2.54 -21.80 -1.17
N LEU A 144 -2.96 -22.13 0.06
CA LEU A 144 -2.16 -22.96 0.98
C LEU A 144 -1.84 -24.33 0.36
N GLY A 145 -2.75 -24.90 -0.45
CA GLY A 145 -2.56 -26.16 -1.19
C GLY A 145 -1.65 -26.08 -2.41
N GLN A 146 -1.30 -24.89 -2.89
CA GLN A 146 -0.44 -24.74 -4.08
C GLN A 146 0.98 -25.25 -3.82
N GLN A 147 1.58 -25.92 -4.81
CA GLN A 147 2.91 -26.51 -4.69
C GLN A 147 4.01 -25.53 -4.24
N ARG A 148 3.93 -24.27 -4.68
CA ARG A 148 4.87 -23.20 -4.30
C ARG A 148 4.77 -22.75 -2.85
N PHE A 149 3.64 -23.05 -2.16
CA PHE A 149 3.37 -22.58 -0.81
C PHE A 149 3.28 -23.70 0.23
N MET A 150 2.75 -24.88 -0.13
CA MET A 150 2.38 -25.93 0.78
C MET A 150 3.51 -26.48 1.68
N ARG A 151 4.77 -26.32 1.28
CA ARG A 151 5.94 -26.79 2.05
C ARG A 151 6.64 -25.69 2.85
N ARG A 152 6.20 -24.46 2.74
CA ARG A 152 6.78 -23.33 3.48
C ARG A 152 6.14 -23.21 4.86
N SER A 153 6.88 -22.69 5.85
CA SER A 153 6.30 -22.42 7.17
C SER A 153 5.25 -21.31 7.10
N LEU A 154 4.22 -21.38 7.94
CA LEU A 154 3.22 -20.32 8.03
C LEU A 154 3.83 -18.96 8.31
N ALA A 155 4.87 -18.91 9.18
CA ALA A 155 5.59 -17.68 9.45
C ALA A 155 6.20 -17.04 8.18
N ALA A 156 6.74 -17.85 7.28
CA ALA A 156 7.32 -17.36 6.02
C ALA A 156 6.24 -17.02 4.99
N LEU A 157 5.14 -17.78 4.93
CA LEU A 157 4.04 -17.55 4.01
C LEU A 157 3.32 -16.23 4.30
N TYR A 158 2.99 -15.97 5.55
CA TYR A 158 2.25 -14.76 5.92
C TYR A 158 3.08 -13.47 5.82
N LEU A 159 4.39 -13.56 5.54
CA LEU A 159 5.22 -12.41 5.17
C LEU A 159 5.41 -12.27 3.67
N ASP A 160 5.09 -13.29 2.90
CA ASP A 160 5.24 -13.29 1.45
C ASP A 160 4.08 -12.53 0.80
N GLN A 161 4.34 -11.34 0.30
CA GLN A 161 3.33 -10.52 -0.34
C GLN A 161 2.73 -11.16 -1.60
N SER A 162 3.41 -12.16 -2.18
CA SER A 162 2.85 -12.96 -3.29
C SER A 162 1.88 -14.04 -2.80
N PHE A 163 1.90 -14.40 -1.53
CA PHE A 163 0.91 -15.29 -0.94
C PHE A 163 -0.34 -14.52 -0.52
N LEU A 164 -0.19 -13.53 0.36
CA LEU A 164 -1.23 -12.59 0.79
C LEU A 164 -0.61 -11.20 0.93
N ALA A 165 -1.14 -10.23 0.20
CA ALA A 165 -0.66 -8.86 0.27
C ALA A 165 -1.18 -8.13 1.52
N GLY A 166 -0.39 -7.18 2.03
CA GLY A 166 -0.76 -6.33 3.16
C GLY A 166 -0.22 -6.79 4.52
N LEU A 167 0.05 -8.09 4.70
CA LEU A 167 0.54 -8.63 5.95
C LEU A 167 2.01 -8.29 6.24
N GLY A 168 2.33 -8.08 7.50
CA GLY A 168 3.68 -7.93 8.01
C GLY A 168 3.89 -8.73 9.29
N ASN A 169 4.93 -8.40 10.04
CA ASN A 169 5.31 -9.14 11.25
C ASN A 169 4.23 -9.12 12.34
N TYR A 170 3.60 -7.97 12.52
CA TYR A 170 2.57 -7.77 13.52
C TYR A 170 1.34 -8.61 13.20
N LEU A 171 0.69 -8.37 12.03
CA LEU A 171 -0.53 -9.09 11.65
C LEU A 171 -0.30 -10.59 11.54
N ARG A 172 0.83 -11.03 10.97
CA ARG A 172 1.19 -12.45 10.97
C ARG A 172 1.15 -13.05 12.38
N SER A 173 1.75 -12.35 13.35
CA SER A 173 1.85 -12.86 14.72
C SER A 173 0.48 -12.93 15.38
N GLU A 174 -0.34 -11.90 15.22
CA GLU A 174 -1.70 -11.86 15.74
C GLU A 174 -2.59 -12.93 15.11
N ILE A 175 -2.54 -13.10 13.79
CA ILE A 175 -3.33 -14.11 13.07
C ILE A 175 -2.97 -15.52 13.54
N LEU A 176 -1.67 -15.85 13.58
CA LEU A 176 -1.23 -17.18 13.98
C LEU A 176 -1.53 -17.45 15.45
N PHE A 177 -1.36 -16.46 16.32
CA PHE A 177 -1.70 -16.56 17.74
C PHE A 177 -3.21 -16.77 17.93
N GLY A 178 -4.05 -15.94 17.30
CA GLY A 178 -5.51 -16.05 17.39
C GLY A 178 -6.06 -17.37 16.84
N ALA A 179 -5.40 -17.93 15.81
CA ALA A 179 -5.75 -19.24 15.25
C ALA A 179 -5.17 -20.43 16.04
N GLY A 180 -4.36 -20.20 17.06
CA GLY A 180 -3.67 -21.28 17.80
C GLY A 180 -2.67 -22.06 16.95
N LEU A 181 -2.12 -21.46 15.88
CA LEU A 181 -1.25 -22.14 14.93
C LEU A 181 0.22 -21.81 15.21
N HIS A 182 1.04 -22.88 15.39
CA HIS A 182 2.48 -22.69 15.59
C HIS A 182 3.14 -22.16 14.29
N PRO A 183 3.97 -21.10 14.32
CA PRO A 183 4.50 -20.45 13.13
C PRO A 183 5.41 -21.34 12.26
N LYS A 184 5.97 -22.41 12.80
CA LYS A 184 6.78 -23.39 12.05
C LYS A 184 5.92 -24.45 11.32
N LEU A 185 4.63 -24.54 11.59
CA LEU A 185 3.74 -25.44 10.83
C LEU A 185 3.81 -25.15 9.35
N ARG A 186 3.58 -26.19 8.54
CA ARG A 186 3.51 -26.10 7.07
C ARG A 186 2.12 -26.53 6.61
N PRO A 187 1.53 -25.92 5.61
CA PRO A 187 0.21 -26.28 5.09
C PRO A 187 0.03 -27.79 4.85
N VAL A 188 1.04 -28.44 4.26
CA VAL A 188 1.03 -29.89 3.99
C VAL A 188 0.81 -30.77 5.24
N GLY A 189 1.11 -30.27 6.41
CA GLY A 189 0.95 -30.98 7.70
C GLY A 189 -0.30 -30.57 8.48
N ILE A 190 -1.07 -29.61 7.97
CA ILE A 190 -2.27 -29.13 8.64
C ILE A 190 -3.46 -29.94 8.11
N ARG A 191 -4.02 -30.80 8.97
CA ARG A 191 -5.35 -31.36 8.71
C ARG A 191 -6.36 -30.25 9.00
N VAL A 192 -6.92 -29.64 7.98
CA VAL A 192 -8.06 -28.72 8.14
C VAL A 192 -9.24 -29.59 8.59
N PRO A 193 -9.79 -29.44 9.81
CA PRO A 193 -11.08 -30.00 10.08
C PRO A 193 -12.04 -29.35 9.10
N LEU A 194 -12.80 -30.14 8.35
CA LEU A 194 -13.88 -29.65 7.51
C LEU A 194 -14.83 -28.92 8.45
N LEU A 195 -14.77 -27.60 8.49
CA LEU A 195 -15.82 -26.77 9.08
C LEU A 195 -16.98 -26.80 8.09
N TYR A 196 -17.92 -27.72 8.35
CA TYR A 196 -19.26 -27.69 7.78
C TYR A 196 -20.10 -26.65 8.53
#